data_9f94044cf24947fb2447e3795b747deb
#
_entry.id   9f94044cf24947fb2447e3795b747deb
#
_cell.length_a   1.000
_cell.length_b   1.000
_cell.length_c   1.000
_cell.angle_alpha   90.00
_cell.angle_beta   90.00
_cell.angle_gamma   90.00
#
_symmetry.space_group_name_H-M   'P 1'
#
loop_
_entity.id
_entity.type
_entity.pdbx_description
1 polymer ?
#
loop_
_entity_poly.entity_id
_entity_poly.type
_entity_poly.pdbx_seq_one_letter_code
_entity_poly.pdbx_strand_id
1 'polypeptide(L)'
;MSSIAVCCSSRSKAVVLSLIAAALPLTLAAQSTPESANHPKSVAPAKPQQPAARGQAAGTLGQTLSQAEQETLGRAAGKVLDQIQDQEFDLYTRLTYFEKPERLNPASFASVDEVRQWKSMLEQMKQKSQQVVDLYTNVSKNLDQELRNAQINEQLAAKFKAVILEGFPWETIQKKDQLMQEYIGEHGKLLAFYETNWGTWKPGANPAKPVFSSPQESTAFQKLREQIISTGQQLDAAYKSMSQ
;
A
#
# COMPACT_ATOMS: atom_id res chain seq x y z
N MET A 1 -0.86 -15.07 19.43
CA MET A 1 -1.21 -13.67 19.12
C MET A 1 0.09 -12.95 18.82
N SER A 2 0.49 -12.93 17.56
CA SER A 2 1.76 -12.31 17.14
C SER A 2 1.52 -10.82 16.99
N SER A 3 2.23 -10.02 17.78
CA SER A 3 2.34 -8.59 17.60
C SER A 3 2.97 -8.32 16.23
N ILE A 4 2.20 -7.74 15.32
CA ILE A 4 2.70 -7.21 14.06
C ILE A 4 3.43 -5.90 14.40
N ALA A 5 4.70 -6.03 14.76
CA ALA A 5 5.58 -4.91 14.96
C ALA A 5 5.94 -4.32 13.59
N VAL A 6 5.44 -3.14 13.42
CA VAL A 6 5.81 -2.08 12.47
C VAL A 6 7.23 -2.25 11.91
N CYS A 7 7.32 -2.77 10.69
CA CYS A 7 8.54 -2.77 9.88
C CYS A 7 8.30 -2.04 8.54
N CYS A 8 7.40 -1.02 8.54
CA CYS A 8 6.98 -0.31 7.32
C CYS A 8 7.78 0.96 6.98
N SER A 9 8.70 1.41 7.87
CA SER A 9 9.29 2.75 7.71
C SER A 9 10.40 2.87 6.66
N SER A 10 11.05 1.76 6.24
CA SER A 10 12.16 1.89 5.28
C SER A 10 11.98 1.11 3.97
N ARG A 11 11.08 0.12 3.94
CA ARG A 11 10.88 -0.71 2.75
C ARG A 11 9.95 -0.11 1.69
N SER A 12 8.97 0.69 2.08
CA SER A 12 8.05 1.34 1.12
C SER A 12 8.78 2.35 0.22
N LYS A 13 9.79 3.05 0.74
CA LYS A 13 10.66 3.92 -0.09
C LYS A 13 11.46 3.14 -1.12
N ALA A 14 11.79 1.88 -0.85
CA ALA A 14 12.55 1.03 -1.75
C ALA A 14 11.74 0.57 -2.97
N VAL A 15 10.42 0.38 -2.85
CA VAL A 15 9.58 -0.10 -3.96
C VAL A 15 9.42 0.97 -5.04
N VAL A 16 9.17 2.22 -4.64
CA VAL A 16 9.06 3.34 -5.61
C VAL A 16 10.41 3.69 -6.22
N LEU A 17 11.49 3.67 -5.43
CA LEU A 17 12.86 3.83 -5.94
C LEU A 17 13.29 2.67 -6.85
N SER A 18 12.84 1.44 -6.60
CA SER A 18 13.10 0.30 -7.49
C SER A 18 12.43 0.43 -8.84
N LEU A 19 11.23 1.02 -8.93
CA LEU A 19 10.57 1.31 -10.20
C LEU A 19 11.36 2.33 -11.03
N ILE A 20 11.93 3.35 -10.40
CA ILE A 20 12.79 4.33 -11.08
C ILE A 20 14.15 3.71 -11.45
N ALA A 21 14.74 2.91 -10.58
CA ALA A 21 16.03 2.24 -10.83
C ALA A 21 15.93 1.15 -11.90
N ALA A 22 14.79 0.46 -12.04
CA ALA A 22 14.55 -0.50 -13.11
C ALA A 22 14.36 0.18 -14.49
N ALA A 23 13.92 1.44 -14.51
CA ALA A 23 13.77 2.22 -15.73
C ALA A 23 15.08 2.88 -16.23
N LEU A 24 16.12 2.90 -15.38
CA LEU A 24 17.40 3.55 -15.68
C LEU A 24 18.55 2.54 -15.48
N PRO A 25 19.06 1.88 -16.53
CA PRO A 25 20.24 1.01 -16.40
C PRO A 25 21.47 1.86 -16.06
N LEU A 26 21.91 1.78 -14.81
CA LEU A 26 23.19 2.29 -14.33
C LEU A 26 24.32 1.42 -14.90
N THR A 27 24.86 1.77 -16.04
CA THR A 27 26.14 1.25 -16.50
C THR A 27 27.28 2.00 -15.83
N LEU A 28 27.65 1.57 -14.64
CA LEU A 28 28.92 1.92 -14.04
C LEU A 28 29.99 1.01 -14.67
N ALA A 29 30.66 1.50 -15.69
CA ALA A 29 31.86 0.89 -16.22
C ALA A 29 33.04 1.14 -15.25
N ALA A 30 33.25 0.21 -14.33
CA ALA A 30 34.50 0.16 -13.58
C ALA A 30 35.58 -0.46 -14.47
N GLN A 31 36.54 0.36 -14.90
CA GLN A 31 37.81 -0.10 -15.44
C GLN A 31 38.60 -0.77 -14.30
N SER A 32 38.87 -2.06 -14.41
CA SER A 32 39.91 -2.72 -13.63
C SER A 32 40.84 -3.48 -14.56
N THR A 33 42.11 -3.07 -14.47
CA THR A 33 43.31 -3.68 -15.05
C THR A 33 43.51 -5.13 -14.60
N PRO A 34 44.19 -5.97 -15.39
CA PRO A 34 44.33 -7.39 -15.13
C PRO A 34 45.54 -7.70 -14.25
N GLU A 35 45.41 -8.60 -13.30
CA GLU A 35 46.57 -9.35 -12.76
C GLU A 35 46.22 -10.82 -12.58
N SER A 36 47.20 -11.61 -12.99
CA SER A 36 47.26 -13.05 -13.24
C SER A 36 47.46 -13.86 -11.95
N ALA A 37 46.84 -15.02 -11.81
CA ALA A 37 47.52 -16.32 -11.49
C ALA A 37 46.59 -17.44 -11.01
N ASN A 38 46.62 -18.57 -11.77
CA ASN A 38 46.59 -20.01 -11.39
C ASN A 38 45.58 -20.61 -10.37
N HIS A 39 44.63 -21.41 -10.92
CA HIS A 39 44.23 -22.83 -10.69
C HIS A 39 44.10 -23.42 -9.26
N PRO A 40 43.24 -24.45 -9.00
CA PRO A 40 42.60 -25.43 -9.88
C PRO A 40 41.09 -25.73 -9.61
N LYS A 41 40.51 -26.48 -10.54
CA LYS A 41 39.20 -27.16 -10.65
C LYS A 41 38.51 -27.61 -9.36
N SER A 42 37.23 -27.31 -9.26
CA SER A 42 36.22 -28.15 -8.62
C SER A 42 34.84 -28.00 -9.28
N VAL A 43 34.14 -29.14 -9.27
CA VAL A 43 32.92 -29.54 -9.97
C VAL A 43 31.70 -28.66 -9.66
N ALA A 44 30.92 -28.31 -10.67
CA ALA A 44 29.66 -27.58 -10.59
C ALA A 44 28.48 -28.50 -10.22
N PRO A 45 27.50 -28.02 -9.43
CA PRO A 45 26.11 -28.48 -9.50
C PRO A 45 25.25 -27.50 -10.29
N ALA A 46 24.27 -28.07 -11.00
CA ALA A 46 23.39 -27.47 -11.98
C ALA A 46 22.60 -26.26 -11.44
N LYS A 47 22.52 -25.19 -12.27
CA LYS A 47 21.65 -24.05 -12.09
C LYS A 47 20.18 -24.42 -12.38
N PRO A 48 19.21 -23.96 -11.57
CA PRO A 48 17.82 -23.91 -11.96
C PRO A 48 17.64 -22.83 -13.04
N GLN A 49 16.95 -23.18 -14.11
CA GLN A 49 16.56 -22.28 -15.19
C GLN A 49 15.57 -21.22 -14.67
N GLN A 50 15.96 -19.95 -14.75
CA GLN A 50 15.08 -18.79 -14.59
C GLN A 50 14.17 -18.66 -15.81
N PRO A 51 12.86 -18.36 -15.66
CA PRO A 51 12.00 -18.04 -16.80
C PRO A 51 12.39 -16.68 -17.38
N ALA A 52 12.93 -16.71 -18.59
CA ALA A 52 13.22 -15.53 -19.39
C ALA A 52 11.91 -15.02 -20.01
N ALA A 53 11.34 -13.93 -19.48
CA ALA A 53 10.48 -13.01 -20.23
C ALA A 53 10.01 -11.80 -19.37
N ARG A 54 10.90 -10.89 -19.00
CA ARG A 54 10.52 -9.56 -18.46
C ARG A 54 11.53 -8.45 -18.78
N GLY A 55 12.39 -8.64 -19.76
CA GLY A 55 13.57 -7.77 -19.95
C GLY A 55 13.63 -6.93 -21.23
N GLN A 56 12.61 -6.87 -22.10
CA GLN A 56 12.81 -6.25 -23.42
C GLN A 56 12.29 -4.81 -23.56
N ALA A 57 11.38 -4.32 -22.69
CA ALA A 57 10.87 -2.94 -22.80
C ALA A 57 11.82 -1.88 -22.18
N ALA A 58 12.55 -2.24 -21.13
CA ALA A 58 13.47 -1.32 -20.43
C ALA A 58 14.74 -0.97 -21.21
N GLY A 59 15.14 -1.82 -22.18
CA GLY A 59 16.40 -1.66 -22.91
C GLY A 59 16.45 -0.50 -23.91
N THR A 60 15.30 0.04 -24.32
CA THR A 60 15.25 1.01 -25.43
C THR A 60 15.39 2.47 -24.99
N LEU A 61 15.13 2.79 -23.72
CA LEU A 61 15.28 4.15 -23.18
C LEU A 61 16.72 4.47 -22.72
N GLY A 62 17.49 3.46 -22.32
CA GLY A 62 18.78 3.67 -21.64
C GLY A 62 19.95 4.09 -22.54
N GLN A 63 19.84 3.96 -23.85
CA GLN A 63 21.00 4.18 -24.72
C GLN A 63 21.15 5.61 -25.27
N THR A 64 20.21 6.53 -25.01
CA THR A 64 20.21 7.87 -25.62
C THR A 64 20.01 9.04 -24.65
N LEU A 65 19.76 8.79 -23.36
CA LEU A 65 19.52 9.85 -22.39
C LEU A 65 20.81 10.34 -21.73
N SER A 66 21.00 11.65 -21.72
CA SER A 66 22.05 12.27 -20.89
C SER A 66 21.73 12.11 -19.40
N GLN A 67 22.75 12.15 -18.55
CA GLN A 67 22.56 12.08 -17.09
C GLN A 67 21.62 13.18 -16.59
N ALA A 68 21.74 14.39 -17.14
CA ALA A 68 20.88 15.52 -16.76
C ALA A 68 19.40 15.28 -17.10
N GLU A 69 19.11 14.65 -18.25
CA GLU A 69 17.74 14.26 -18.62
C GLU A 69 17.20 13.18 -17.68
N GLN A 70 18.01 12.17 -17.35
CA GLN A 70 17.64 11.11 -16.41
C GLN A 70 17.30 11.67 -15.01
N GLU A 71 18.13 12.57 -14.48
CA GLU A 71 17.89 13.24 -13.21
C GLU A 71 16.63 14.11 -13.24
N THR A 72 16.37 14.79 -14.36
CA THR A 72 15.19 15.64 -14.52
C THR A 72 13.91 14.81 -14.60
N LEU A 73 13.91 13.72 -15.38
CA LEU A 73 12.81 12.76 -15.46
C LEU A 73 12.53 12.11 -14.10
N GLY A 74 13.60 11.64 -13.43
CA GLY A 74 13.49 11.03 -12.09
C GLY A 74 12.90 11.99 -11.06
N ARG A 75 13.28 13.27 -11.10
CA ARG A 75 12.75 14.29 -10.20
C ARG A 75 11.29 14.63 -10.50
N ALA A 76 10.90 14.71 -11.77
CA ALA A 76 9.51 14.99 -12.15
C ALA A 76 8.59 13.82 -11.74
N ALA A 77 8.98 12.58 -12.02
CA ALA A 77 8.23 11.40 -11.58
C ALA A 77 8.21 11.25 -10.05
N GLY A 78 9.36 11.49 -9.40
CA GLY A 78 9.50 11.41 -7.95
C GLY A 78 8.45 12.22 -7.21
N LYS A 79 8.18 13.45 -7.63
CA LYS A 79 7.14 14.30 -7.01
C LYS A 79 5.76 13.64 -7.00
N VAL A 80 5.36 13.00 -8.11
CA VAL A 80 4.05 12.33 -8.22
C VAL A 80 4.02 11.06 -7.40
N LEU A 81 5.09 10.26 -7.45
CA LEU A 81 5.18 8.99 -6.75
C LEU A 81 5.31 9.19 -5.24
N ASP A 82 6.09 10.17 -4.78
CA ASP A 82 6.22 10.53 -3.38
C ASP A 82 4.87 11.01 -2.81
N GLN A 83 4.11 11.80 -3.57
CA GLN A 83 2.78 12.23 -3.16
C GLN A 83 1.83 11.04 -2.95
N ILE A 84 1.81 10.07 -3.86
CA ILE A 84 1.02 8.85 -3.71
C ILE A 84 1.47 8.09 -2.47
N GLN A 85 2.78 7.90 -2.30
CA GLN A 85 3.36 7.17 -1.17
C GLN A 85 3.03 7.82 0.17
N ASP A 86 3.14 9.14 0.28
CA ASP A 86 2.85 9.87 1.51
C ASP A 86 1.36 9.74 1.89
N GLN A 87 0.46 9.79 0.90
CA GLN A 87 -0.97 9.63 1.14
C GLN A 87 -1.35 8.18 1.49
N GLU A 88 -0.72 7.19 0.86
CA GLU A 88 -0.87 5.77 1.23
C GLU A 88 -0.37 5.52 2.65
N PHE A 89 0.76 6.09 3.02
CA PHE A 89 1.32 5.95 4.36
C PHE A 89 0.41 6.58 5.44
N ASP A 90 -0.14 7.77 5.16
CA ASP A 90 -1.11 8.42 6.08
C ASP A 90 -2.39 7.58 6.20
N LEU A 91 -2.91 7.03 5.10
CA LEU A 91 -4.07 6.15 5.12
C LEU A 91 -3.79 4.87 5.93
N TYR A 92 -2.65 4.22 5.69
CA TYR A 92 -2.25 3.02 6.44
C TYR A 92 -2.06 3.31 7.93
N THR A 93 -1.47 4.45 8.27
CA THR A 93 -1.32 4.87 9.67
C THR A 93 -2.68 5.03 10.36
N ARG A 94 -3.67 5.61 9.67
CA ARG A 94 -5.05 5.72 10.18
C ARG A 94 -5.71 4.35 10.35
N LEU A 95 -5.49 3.43 9.41
CA LEU A 95 -5.99 2.06 9.48
C LEU A 95 -5.56 1.37 10.79
N THR A 96 -4.30 1.54 11.23
CA THR A 96 -3.78 0.92 12.45
C THR A 96 -4.54 1.30 13.73
N TYR A 97 -5.25 2.44 13.74
CA TYR A 97 -6.11 2.81 14.87
C TYR A 97 -7.36 1.93 14.96
N PHE A 98 -7.87 1.45 13.81
CA PHE A 98 -9.06 0.60 13.74
C PHE A 98 -8.73 -0.88 13.84
N GLU A 99 -7.49 -1.29 13.60
CA GLU A 99 -7.04 -2.69 13.72
C GLU A 99 -6.90 -3.19 15.16
N LYS A 100 -7.11 -2.34 16.16
CA LYS A 100 -6.99 -2.71 17.57
C LYS A 100 -8.13 -3.66 17.97
N PRO A 101 -7.86 -4.93 18.33
CA PRO A 101 -8.89 -5.92 18.62
C PRO A 101 -9.83 -5.51 19.74
N GLU A 102 -9.35 -4.74 20.72
CA GLU A 102 -10.15 -4.20 21.82
C GLU A 102 -11.27 -3.27 21.32
N ARG A 103 -11.07 -2.59 20.20
CA ARG A 103 -12.08 -1.69 19.61
C ARG A 103 -13.22 -2.42 18.91
N LEU A 104 -13.04 -3.72 18.66
CA LEU A 104 -14.13 -4.62 18.25
C LEU A 104 -14.98 -5.11 19.44
N ASN A 105 -14.82 -4.50 20.60
CA ASN A 105 -15.60 -4.77 21.79
C ASN A 105 -16.28 -3.47 22.27
N PRO A 106 -17.62 -3.42 22.39
CA PRO A 106 -18.33 -2.22 22.83
C PRO A 106 -17.95 -1.77 24.24
N ALA A 107 -17.50 -2.69 25.11
CA ALA A 107 -17.04 -2.37 26.46
C ALA A 107 -15.71 -1.59 26.50
N SER A 108 -15.02 -1.43 25.36
CA SER A 108 -13.82 -0.60 25.27
C SER A 108 -14.13 0.90 25.14
N PHE A 109 -15.40 1.26 24.92
CA PHE A 109 -15.85 2.64 24.84
C PHE A 109 -16.43 3.10 26.16
N ALA A 110 -16.00 4.28 26.63
CA ALA A 110 -16.46 4.84 27.88
C ALA A 110 -17.87 5.44 27.78
N SER A 111 -18.27 5.89 26.59
CA SER A 111 -19.55 6.53 26.34
C SER A 111 -20.00 6.39 24.88
N VAL A 112 -21.28 6.64 24.63
CA VAL A 112 -21.82 6.71 23.26
C VAL A 112 -21.20 7.87 22.47
N ASP A 113 -20.77 8.92 23.14
CA ASP A 113 -20.10 10.04 22.49
C ASP A 113 -18.70 9.65 22.00
N GLU A 114 -17.99 8.76 22.70
CA GLU A 114 -16.74 8.19 22.19
C GLU A 114 -17.01 7.35 20.92
N VAL A 115 -18.09 6.57 20.87
CA VAL A 115 -18.50 5.86 19.64
C VAL A 115 -18.73 6.84 18.48
N ARG A 116 -19.40 7.97 18.73
CA ARG A 116 -19.62 9.02 17.72
C ARG A 116 -18.31 9.66 17.26
N GLN A 117 -17.37 9.88 18.16
CA GLN A 117 -16.03 10.37 17.79
C GLN A 117 -15.30 9.39 16.85
N TRP A 118 -15.40 8.08 17.16
CA TRP A 118 -14.84 7.04 16.29
C TRP A 118 -15.52 6.97 14.92
N LYS A 119 -16.83 7.19 14.84
CA LYS A 119 -17.53 7.34 13.56
C LYS A 119 -17.00 8.54 12.76
N SER A 120 -16.75 9.66 13.43
CA SER A 120 -16.14 10.84 12.77
C SER A 120 -14.72 10.55 12.25
N MET A 121 -13.90 9.84 13.03
CA MET A 121 -12.57 9.39 12.57
C MET A 121 -12.66 8.45 11.37
N LEU A 122 -13.66 7.57 11.35
CA LEU A 122 -13.90 6.66 10.23
C LEU A 122 -14.29 7.41 8.94
N GLU A 123 -15.11 8.46 9.06
CA GLU A 123 -15.42 9.32 7.91
C GLU A 123 -14.19 10.08 7.38
N GLN A 124 -13.30 10.52 8.25
CA GLN A 124 -12.02 11.11 7.83
C GLN A 124 -11.13 10.08 7.10
N MET A 125 -11.10 8.82 7.59
CA MET A 125 -10.39 7.73 6.92
C MET A 125 -10.98 7.43 5.54
N LYS A 126 -12.32 7.46 5.41
CA LYS A 126 -13.02 7.31 4.13
C LYS A 126 -12.65 8.40 3.13
N GLN A 127 -12.63 9.66 3.58
CA GLN A 127 -12.20 10.79 2.74
C GLN A 127 -10.75 10.64 2.30
N LYS A 128 -9.88 10.20 3.21
CA LYS A 128 -8.47 9.94 2.90
C LYS A 128 -8.32 8.80 1.89
N SER A 129 -9.06 7.70 2.05
CA SER A 129 -9.08 6.61 1.08
C SER A 129 -9.50 7.09 -0.31
N GLN A 130 -10.51 7.97 -0.41
CA GLN A 130 -10.91 8.56 -1.68
C GLN A 130 -9.80 9.42 -2.29
N GLN A 131 -9.08 10.22 -1.50
CA GLN A 131 -7.94 11.00 -1.98
C GLN A 131 -6.84 10.12 -2.59
N VAL A 132 -6.57 8.96 -1.98
CA VAL A 132 -5.61 7.99 -2.53
C VAL A 132 -6.10 7.43 -3.87
N VAL A 133 -7.38 7.03 -3.97
CA VAL A 133 -7.99 6.57 -5.23
C VAL A 133 -7.89 7.65 -6.31
N ASP A 134 -8.16 8.90 -5.97
CA ASP A 134 -8.08 10.03 -6.91
C ASP A 134 -6.65 10.26 -7.40
N LEU A 135 -5.62 10.07 -6.55
CA LEU A 135 -4.22 10.16 -6.96
C LEU A 135 -3.85 9.08 -7.98
N TYR A 136 -4.23 7.83 -7.74
CA TYR A 136 -3.99 6.75 -8.70
C TYR A 136 -4.76 6.96 -10.01
N THR A 137 -6.02 7.39 -9.93
CA THR A 137 -6.85 7.69 -11.10
C THR A 137 -6.24 8.78 -11.96
N ASN A 138 -5.64 9.80 -11.34
CA ASN A 138 -5.05 10.95 -12.01
C ASN A 138 -3.53 10.84 -12.23
N VAL A 139 -2.89 9.72 -11.90
CA VAL A 139 -1.43 9.59 -11.95
C VAL A 139 -0.86 9.94 -13.34
N SER A 140 -1.51 9.46 -14.40
CA SER A 140 -1.10 9.78 -15.79
C SER A 140 -1.13 11.27 -16.07
N LYS A 141 -2.19 11.96 -15.66
CA LYS A 141 -2.36 13.42 -15.82
C LYS A 141 -1.32 14.19 -14.98
N ASN A 142 -1.08 13.75 -13.76
CA ASN A 142 -0.12 14.37 -12.86
C ASN A 142 1.32 14.22 -13.39
N LEU A 143 1.67 13.03 -13.91
CA LEU A 143 2.94 12.82 -14.59
C LEU A 143 3.09 13.74 -15.81
N ASP A 144 2.07 13.86 -16.67
CA ASP A 144 2.10 14.77 -17.82
C ASP A 144 2.33 16.22 -17.38
N GLN A 145 1.72 16.64 -16.28
CA GLN A 145 1.90 18.01 -15.76
C GLN A 145 3.33 18.25 -15.26
N GLU A 146 3.88 17.31 -14.46
CA GLU A 146 5.25 17.46 -13.93
C GLU A 146 6.31 17.34 -15.03
N LEU A 147 6.13 16.48 -16.03
CA LEU A 147 7.03 16.37 -17.17
C LEU A 147 7.02 17.62 -18.05
N ARG A 148 5.84 18.24 -18.25
CA ARG A 148 5.73 19.55 -18.93
C ARG A 148 6.40 20.67 -18.13
N ASN A 149 6.18 20.71 -16.81
CA ASN A 149 6.83 21.69 -15.94
C ASN A 149 8.35 21.58 -15.97
N ALA A 150 8.86 20.37 -16.14
CA ALA A 150 10.28 20.08 -16.28
C ALA A 150 10.82 20.32 -17.72
N GLN A 151 9.98 20.81 -18.64
CA GLN A 151 10.33 21.10 -20.05
C GLN A 151 10.89 19.89 -20.80
N ILE A 152 10.42 18.68 -20.47
CA ILE A 152 10.81 17.44 -21.14
C ILE A 152 10.14 17.37 -22.53
N ASN A 153 10.91 16.92 -23.52
CA ASN A 153 10.39 16.69 -24.86
C ASN A 153 9.19 15.73 -24.83
N GLU A 154 8.12 16.03 -25.59
CA GLU A 154 6.85 15.28 -25.54
C GLU A 154 7.01 13.80 -25.88
N GLN A 155 7.83 13.43 -26.86
CA GLN A 155 8.05 12.02 -27.23
C GLN A 155 8.75 11.27 -26.10
N LEU A 156 9.74 11.90 -25.47
CA LEU A 156 10.45 11.33 -24.33
C LEU A 156 9.53 11.22 -23.13
N ALA A 157 8.75 12.27 -22.82
CA ALA A 157 7.77 12.29 -21.75
C ALA A 157 6.74 11.16 -21.90
N ALA A 158 6.20 10.96 -23.11
CA ALA A 158 5.22 9.90 -23.38
C ALA A 158 5.82 8.49 -23.15
N LYS A 159 7.04 8.23 -23.65
CA LYS A 159 7.72 6.94 -23.45
C LYS A 159 8.02 6.69 -21.96
N PHE A 160 8.54 7.68 -21.26
CA PHE A 160 8.88 7.58 -19.85
C PHE A 160 7.63 7.34 -18.99
N LYS A 161 6.55 8.10 -19.25
CA LYS A 161 5.26 7.89 -18.59
C LYS A 161 4.72 6.48 -18.82
N ALA A 162 4.78 5.97 -20.05
CA ALA A 162 4.30 4.61 -20.34
C ALA A 162 5.02 3.57 -19.50
N VAL A 163 6.36 3.65 -19.38
CA VAL A 163 7.16 2.74 -18.54
C VAL A 163 6.77 2.82 -17.07
N ILE A 164 6.56 4.04 -16.54
CA ILE A 164 6.12 4.20 -15.14
C ILE A 164 4.75 3.58 -14.92
N LEU A 165 3.77 3.85 -15.80
CA LEU A 165 2.41 3.35 -15.66
C LEU A 165 2.33 1.83 -15.81
N GLU A 166 3.17 1.22 -16.67
CA GLU A 166 3.30 -0.23 -16.80
C GLU A 166 3.84 -0.89 -15.52
N GLY A 167 4.68 -0.18 -14.76
CA GLY A 167 5.24 -0.66 -13.50
C GLY A 167 4.24 -0.72 -12.33
N PHE A 168 3.07 -0.10 -12.43
CA PHE A 168 2.09 -0.15 -11.35
C PHE A 168 1.37 -1.50 -11.30
N PRO A 169 1.21 -2.10 -10.10
CA PRO A 169 0.43 -3.32 -9.91
C PRO A 169 -1.09 -3.00 -9.83
N TRP A 170 -1.68 -2.55 -10.93
CA TRP A 170 -3.04 -2.01 -10.98
C TRP A 170 -4.11 -2.91 -10.37
N GLU A 171 -4.04 -4.22 -10.61
CA GLU A 171 -4.99 -5.18 -10.05
C GLU A 171 -4.90 -5.21 -8.51
N THR A 172 -3.68 -5.18 -7.97
CA THR A 172 -3.46 -5.15 -6.52
C THR A 172 -3.94 -3.84 -5.91
N ILE A 173 -3.69 -2.70 -6.57
CA ILE A 173 -4.16 -1.38 -6.15
C ILE A 173 -5.69 -1.35 -6.08
N GLN A 174 -6.37 -1.78 -7.16
CA GLN A 174 -7.83 -1.83 -7.21
C GLN A 174 -8.42 -2.74 -6.13
N LYS A 175 -7.83 -3.93 -5.94
CA LYS A 175 -8.26 -4.86 -4.90
C LYS A 175 -8.08 -4.27 -3.50
N LYS A 176 -6.94 -3.63 -3.24
CA LYS A 176 -6.67 -2.94 -1.96
C LYS A 176 -7.70 -1.84 -1.71
N ASP A 177 -8.01 -1.02 -2.73
CA ASP A 177 -8.97 0.08 -2.60
C ASP A 177 -10.38 -0.45 -2.32
N GLN A 178 -10.81 -1.53 -2.98
CA GLN A 178 -12.08 -2.19 -2.70
C GLN A 178 -12.14 -2.70 -1.26
N LEU A 179 -11.12 -3.43 -0.82
CA LEU A 179 -11.04 -3.96 0.55
C LEU A 179 -11.03 -2.85 1.61
N MET A 180 -10.39 -1.72 1.32
CA MET A 180 -10.40 -0.55 2.20
C MET A 180 -11.82 0.02 2.35
N GLN A 181 -12.58 0.16 1.26
CA GLN A 181 -13.95 0.62 1.31
C GLN A 181 -14.87 -0.35 2.07
N GLU A 182 -14.70 -1.66 1.85
CA GLU A 182 -15.42 -2.71 2.58
C GLU A 182 -15.12 -2.63 4.08
N TYR A 183 -13.85 -2.55 4.47
CA TYR A 183 -13.39 -2.45 5.85
C TYR A 183 -13.98 -1.22 6.57
N ILE A 184 -13.92 -0.05 5.92
CA ILE A 184 -14.52 1.18 6.42
C ILE A 184 -16.04 1.01 6.60
N GLY A 185 -16.71 0.44 5.61
CA GLY A 185 -18.16 0.20 5.65
C GLY A 185 -18.59 -0.74 6.77
N GLU A 186 -17.82 -1.81 7.01
CA GLU A 186 -18.08 -2.79 8.09
C GLU A 186 -17.86 -2.17 9.47
N HIS A 187 -16.79 -1.40 9.66
CA HIS A 187 -16.58 -0.64 10.90
C HIS A 187 -17.70 0.37 11.14
N GLY A 188 -18.18 1.05 10.09
CA GLY A 188 -19.31 1.97 10.19
C GLY A 188 -20.57 1.28 10.69
N LYS A 189 -20.87 0.07 10.18
CA LYS A 189 -21.99 -0.75 10.64
C LYS A 189 -21.82 -1.18 12.11
N LEU A 190 -20.60 -1.58 12.52
CA LEU A 190 -20.32 -1.96 13.90
C LEU A 190 -20.48 -0.80 14.86
N LEU A 191 -19.96 0.39 14.53
CA LEU A 191 -20.10 1.59 15.37
C LEU A 191 -21.56 2.05 15.42
N ALA A 192 -22.32 1.94 14.33
CA ALA A 192 -23.75 2.20 14.33
C ALA A 192 -24.53 1.21 15.20
N PHE A 193 -24.14 -0.06 15.17
CA PHE A 193 -24.69 -1.09 16.06
C PHE A 193 -24.44 -0.75 17.53
N TYR A 194 -23.23 -0.29 17.90
CA TYR A 194 -22.94 0.15 19.27
C TYR A 194 -23.79 1.35 19.69
N GLU A 195 -23.92 2.36 18.82
CA GLU A 195 -24.71 3.55 19.12
C GLU A 195 -26.18 3.22 19.34
N THR A 196 -26.76 2.36 18.48
CA THR A 196 -28.18 1.97 18.56
C THR A 196 -28.48 1.12 19.80
N ASN A 197 -27.55 0.22 20.16
CA ASN A 197 -27.75 -0.71 21.26
C ASN A 197 -26.98 -0.29 22.53
N TRP A 198 -26.68 1.00 22.70
CA TRP A 198 -25.89 1.48 23.84
C TRP A 198 -26.55 1.11 25.16
N GLY A 199 -25.78 0.42 26.04
CA GLY A 199 -26.24 0.03 27.34
C GLY A 199 -27.02 -1.29 27.38
N THR A 200 -27.24 -1.99 26.25
CA THR A 200 -27.93 -3.29 26.24
C THR A 200 -26.99 -4.48 26.50
N TRP A 201 -25.67 -4.26 26.50
CA TRP A 201 -24.68 -5.29 26.81
C TRP A 201 -24.11 -5.18 28.21
N LYS A 202 -23.61 -6.31 28.71
CA LYS A 202 -22.84 -6.40 29.97
C LYS A 202 -21.46 -6.98 29.67
N PRO A 203 -20.42 -6.63 30.44
CA PRO A 203 -19.14 -7.33 30.37
C PRO A 203 -19.36 -8.84 30.60
N GLY A 204 -18.85 -9.65 29.67
CA GLY A 204 -18.83 -11.10 29.84
C GLY A 204 -17.71 -11.54 30.78
N ALA A 205 -17.70 -12.83 31.16
CA ALA A 205 -16.58 -13.44 31.88
C ALA A 205 -15.25 -13.30 31.13
N ASN A 206 -15.31 -13.25 29.79
CA ASN A 206 -14.20 -12.84 28.93
C ASN A 206 -14.47 -11.39 28.46
N PRO A 207 -13.64 -10.42 28.84
CA PRO A 207 -13.81 -9.02 28.42
C PRO A 207 -13.95 -8.81 26.90
N ALA A 208 -13.38 -9.71 26.09
CA ALA A 208 -13.51 -9.67 24.63
C ALA A 208 -14.88 -10.16 24.12
N LYS A 209 -15.76 -10.68 24.98
CA LYS A 209 -17.07 -11.24 24.63
C LYS A 209 -18.16 -10.54 25.44
N PRO A 210 -18.71 -9.43 24.97
CA PRO A 210 -19.85 -8.79 25.63
C PRO A 210 -21.06 -9.75 25.60
N VAL A 211 -21.89 -9.67 26.64
CA VAL A 211 -23.17 -10.38 26.72
C VAL A 211 -24.27 -9.39 26.39
N PHE A 212 -24.95 -9.61 25.28
CA PHE A 212 -26.09 -8.77 24.84
C PHE A 212 -27.39 -9.23 25.46
N SER A 213 -28.38 -8.33 25.50
CA SER A 213 -29.69 -8.60 26.07
C SER A 213 -30.51 -9.61 25.26
N SER A 214 -30.21 -9.74 23.95
CA SER A 214 -30.88 -10.70 23.08
C SER A 214 -29.94 -11.60 22.30
N PRO A 215 -30.32 -12.84 21.95
CA PRO A 215 -29.54 -13.69 21.05
C PRO A 215 -29.35 -13.09 19.66
N GLN A 216 -30.33 -12.30 19.18
CA GLN A 216 -30.29 -11.63 17.89
C GLN A 216 -29.18 -10.57 17.85
N GLU A 217 -29.07 -9.73 18.88
CA GLU A 217 -28.00 -8.75 19.04
C GLU A 217 -26.62 -9.44 19.09
N SER A 218 -26.52 -10.53 19.86
CA SER A 218 -25.28 -11.31 19.97
C SER A 218 -24.85 -11.85 18.60
N THR A 219 -25.80 -12.41 17.82
CA THR A 219 -25.53 -12.96 16.49
C THR A 219 -25.11 -11.84 15.50
N ALA A 220 -25.84 -10.72 15.51
CA ALA A 220 -25.52 -9.58 14.66
C ALA A 220 -24.11 -9.01 14.96
N PHE A 221 -23.78 -8.86 16.23
CA PHE A 221 -22.45 -8.43 16.67
C PHE A 221 -21.35 -9.37 16.21
N GLN A 222 -21.51 -10.68 16.42
CA GLN A 222 -20.51 -11.67 16.02
C GLN A 222 -20.27 -11.64 14.51
N LYS A 223 -21.34 -11.56 13.72
CA LYS A 223 -21.25 -11.47 12.25
C LYS A 223 -20.44 -10.23 11.79
N LEU A 224 -20.77 -9.05 12.36
CA LEU A 224 -20.05 -7.80 12.02
C LEU A 224 -18.57 -7.91 12.38
N ARG A 225 -18.27 -8.44 13.56
CA ARG A 225 -16.90 -8.63 14.03
C ARG A 225 -16.11 -9.58 13.15
N GLU A 226 -16.69 -10.71 12.76
CA GLU A 226 -16.05 -11.69 11.87
C GLU A 226 -15.78 -11.11 10.50
N GLN A 227 -16.71 -10.34 9.93
CA GLN A 227 -16.53 -9.65 8.67
C GLN A 227 -15.33 -8.69 8.73
N ILE A 228 -15.28 -7.81 9.72
CA ILE A 228 -14.17 -6.86 9.90
C ILE A 228 -12.82 -7.58 10.01
N ILE A 229 -12.75 -8.65 10.81
CA ILE A 229 -11.51 -9.43 10.98
C ILE A 229 -11.08 -10.05 9.64
N SER A 230 -12.02 -10.63 8.89
CA SER A 230 -11.76 -11.25 7.60
C SER A 230 -11.28 -10.23 6.57
N THR A 231 -11.99 -9.10 6.44
CA THR A 231 -11.63 -8.03 5.48
C THR A 231 -10.31 -7.39 5.87
N GLY A 232 -10.06 -7.16 7.17
CA GLY A 232 -8.78 -6.63 7.66
C GLY A 232 -7.59 -7.53 7.31
N GLN A 233 -7.74 -8.87 7.44
CA GLN A 233 -6.69 -9.82 7.05
C GLN A 233 -6.40 -9.78 5.53
N GLN A 234 -7.45 -9.66 4.71
CA GLN A 234 -7.29 -9.56 3.26
C GLN A 234 -6.63 -8.24 2.86
N LEU A 235 -7.01 -7.14 3.50
CA LEU A 235 -6.43 -5.82 3.28
C LEU A 235 -4.94 -5.81 3.65
N ASP A 236 -4.56 -6.38 4.79
CA ASP A 236 -3.17 -6.54 5.23
C ASP A 236 -2.34 -7.37 4.23
N ALA A 237 -2.93 -8.45 3.69
CA ALA A 237 -2.29 -9.24 2.65
C ALA A 237 -2.10 -8.44 1.33
N ALA A 238 -3.06 -7.60 0.95
CA ALA A 238 -2.95 -6.74 -0.22
C ALA A 238 -1.83 -5.70 -0.06
N TYR A 239 -1.73 -5.04 1.10
CA TYR A 239 -0.63 -4.12 1.39
C TYR A 239 0.75 -4.80 1.35
N LYS A 240 0.85 -6.02 1.89
CA LYS A 240 2.09 -6.80 1.84
C LYS A 240 2.51 -7.16 0.42
N SER A 241 1.55 -7.48 -0.46
CA SER A 241 1.85 -7.80 -1.86
C SER A 241 2.28 -6.58 -2.68
N MET A 242 1.85 -5.37 -2.32
CA MET A 242 2.33 -4.12 -2.93
C MET A 242 3.77 -3.77 -2.53
N SER A 243 4.27 -4.35 -1.42
CA SER A 243 5.60 -4.06 -0.86
C SER A 243 6.69 -5.03 -1.32
N GLN A 244 6.35 -6.02 -2.15
CA GLN A 244 7.27 -7.02 -2.72
C GLN A 244 7.69 -6.64 -4.13
#